data_f3ead65b8adea3ed76c30620b9ff9a49
#
_entry.id   f3ead65b8adea3ed76c30620b9ff9a49
#
_cell.length_a   1.000
_cell.length_b   1.000
_cell.length_c   1.000
_cell.angle_alpha   90.00
_cell.angle_beta   90.00
_cell.angle_gamma   90.00
#
_symmetry.space_group_name_H-M   'P 1'
#
loop_
_entity.id
_entity.type
_entity.pdbx_description
1 polymer ?
#
loop_
_entity_poly.entity_id
_entity_poly.type
_entity_poly.pdbx_seq_one_letter_code
_entity_poly.pdbx_strand_id
1 'polypeptide(L)'
;MPPPTAKILPYDFPNARIFVRRMAIMQGGPAAVQPSCGVGHPVFRQEGMSMRLMHLADLHIGKRVNEFPMLDDQRYTLEKLLHMVEERQIDAVLIAGDLYDKSAPSAEAVSLVDWFLTALARTNTQVLVCAGNHDSSERVAYGRELLADQGVHVSRVFDGNIDSVTLQDEHGPVTFWLIPFLKPATVRPWLASVDPEASDASAITNSLSYTEALQAVVTSLPIDTTQRNVALSHQFVTAGAWTPDTCDSEMSVGGSENVEASVYEPFDYVALGHLHRPQRVGRDTMRYSGSLLKYSASEWSSPKSVPIVELGDKGDITIELAEMPVLHDLRRVRGTLEEVLDPVRLATTDTHDYICAVLTDEIPPADAFQRLRAAFPNLMSLSVDNTRTRHEARLEELELEGQAKLSPLELFETFWEGQVGAPLDEEDRKIVLDAFEKAQVL
;
A
#
# COMPACT_ATOMS: atom_id res chain seq x y z
N MET A 1 29.79 -18.35 31.40
CA MET A 1 30.10 -17.01 30.85
C MET A 1 29.13 -16.76 29.71
N PRO A 2 28.21 -15.79 29.79
CA PRO A 2 27.36 -15.42 28.69
C PRO A 2 28.15 -14.56 27.70
N PRO A 3 27.79 -14.54 26.39
CA PRO A 3 28.46 -13.72 25.38
C PRO A 3 28.14 -12.24 25.56
N PRO A 4 29.02 -11.32 25.09
CA PRO A 4 28.84 -9.90 25.30
C PRO A 4 27.70 -9.36 24.42
N THR A 5 26.80 -8.60 25.04
CA THR A 5 25.78 -7.78 24.40
C THR A 5 26.43 -6.71 23.52
N ALA A 6 26.19 -6.77 22.22
CA ALA A 6 26.54 -5.72 21.29
C ALA A 6 25.66 -4.50 21.58
N LYS A 7 26.27 -3.41 22.03
CA LYS A 7 25.62 -2.09 22.11
C LYS A 7 25.45 -1.58 20.67
N ILE A 8 24.21 -1.51 20.20
CA ILE A 8 23.86 -0.76 19.01
C ILE A 8 24.01 0.72 19.37
N LEU A 9 24.98 1.39 18.79
CA LEU A 9 25.13 2.84 18.87
C LEU A 9 24.05 3.46 17.96
N PRO A 10 23.30 4.49 18.42
CA PRO A 10 22.36 5.17 17.57
C PRO A 10 23.10 5.88 16.43
N TYR A 11 22.66 5.67 15.21
CA TYR A 11 23.13 6.42 14.05
C TYR A 11 22.72 7.88 14.21
N ASP A 12 23.73 8.73 14.37
CA ASP A 12 23.59 10.17 14.54
C ASP A 12 23.47 10.81 13.15
N PHE A 13 22.27 11.13 12.71
CA PHE A 13 22.04 11.93 11.50
C PHE A 13 22.30 13.40 11.85
N PRO A 14 23.40 14.03 11.39
CA PRO A 14 23.75 15.39 11.79
C PRO A 14 22.71 16.45 11.40
N ASN A 15 21.88 16.19 10.39
CA ASN A 15 20.88 17.14 9.91
C ASN A 15 19.53 17.07 10.67
N ALA A 16 19.15 15.92 11.21
CA ALA A 16 17.92 15.75 11.98
C ALA A 16 17.94 16.56 13.29
N ARG A 17 19.09 16.68 13.95
CA ARG A 17 19.21 17.44 15.19
C ARG A 17 19.06 18.96 15.01
N ILE A 18 19.43 19.49 13.84
CA ILE A 18 19.27 20.92 13.53
C ILE A 18 17.79 21.23 13.31
N PHE A 19 17.08 20.34 12.63
CA PHE A 19 15.65 20.48 12.32
C PHE A 19 14.76 20.43 13.58
N VAL A 20 14.97 19.44 14.44
CA VAL A 20 14.22 19.27 15.71
C VAL A 20 14.49 20.44 16.69
N ARG A 21 15.72 20.97 16.77
CA ARG A 21 16.03 22.10 17.63
C ARG A 21 15.37 23.42 17.19
N ARG A 22 15.21 23.64 15.88
CA ARG A 22 14.57 24.84 15.34
C ARG A 22 13.03 24.81 15.47
N MET A 23 12.39 23.65 15.28
CA MET A 23 10.93 23.53 15.53
C MET A 23 10.54 23.76 16.99
N ALA A 24 11.34 23.32 17.96
CA ALA A 24 11.09 23.58 19.39
C ALA A 24 11.10 25.08 19.78
N ILE A 25 11.73 25.93 18.95
CA ILE A 25 11.80 27.38 19.21
C ILE A 25 10.60 28.13 18.61
N MET A 26 9.88 27.56 17.65
CA MET A 26 8.72 28.19 16.98
C MET A 26 7.36 28.01 17.71
N GLN A 27 7.32 27.37 18.87
CA GLN A 27 6.11 27.24 19.70
C GLN A 27 5.66 28.53 20.44
N GLY A 28 6.25 29.68 20.07
CA GLY A 28 5.96 30.99 20.68
C GLY A 28 5.34 32.00 19.72
N GLY A 29 4.28 31.67 18.96
CA GLY A 29 3.55 32.61 18.10
C GLY A 29 2.02 32.51 18.30
N PRO A 30 1.26 33.60 18.12
CA PRO A 30 -0.12 33.70 18.58
C PRO A 30 -1.11 33.04 17.60
N ALA A 31 -2.16 32.52 18.19
CA ALA A 31 -3.34 31.87 17.63
C ALA A 31 -3.21 30.35 17.46
N ALA A 32 -3.48 29.67 18.57
CA ALA A 32 -3.91 28.29 18.52
C ALA A 32 -5.13 28.18 17.59
N VAL A 33 -4.92 27.60 16.40
CA VAL A 33 -6.00 26.97 15.67
C VAL A 33 -6.43 25.79 16.53
N GLN A 34 -7.58 25.92 17.18
CA GLN A 34 -8.16 24.78 17.91
C GLN A 34 -8.27 23.62 16.93
N PRO A 35 -7.80 22.40 17.28
CA PRO A 35 -8.16 21.23 16.51
C PRO A 35 -9.69 21.20 16.49
N SER A 36 -10.27 21.04 15.30
CA SER A 36 -11.70 20.77 15.15
C SER A 36 -11.95 19.42 15.83
N CYS A 37 -12.26 19.46 17.14
CA CYS A 37 -12.81 18.31 17.83
C CYS A 37 -14.14 17.98 17.18
N GLY A 38 -14.12 17.09 16.19
CA GLY A 38 -15.29 16.33 15.84
C GLY A 38 -15.70 15.60 17.12
N VAL A 39 -16.84 15.98 17.68
CA VAL A 39 -17.44 15.27 18.80
C VAL A 39 -17.91 13.94 18.24
N GLY A 40 -17.02 12.94 18.28
CA GLY A 40 -17.39 11.57 17.96
C GLY A 40 -18.54 11.16 18.87
N HIS A 41 -19.60 10.62 18.29
CA HIS A 41 -20.66 10.02 19.07
C HIS A 41 -20.05 8.92 19.94
N PRO A 42 -20.29 8.90 21.27
CA PRO A 42 -19.74 7.87 22.12
C PRO A 42 -20.32 6.52 21.67
N VAL A 43 -19.44 5.62 21.25
CA VAL A 43 -19.80 4.21 21.06
C VAL A 43 -20.04 3.62 22.45
N PHE A 44 -21.31 3.48 22.86
CA PHE A 44 -21.64 2.84 24.13
C PHE A 44 -21.52 1.31 23.96
N ARG A 45 -20.41 0.75 24.40
CA ARG A 45 -20.27 -0.69 24.65
C ARG A 45 -20.61 -1.05 26.11
N GLN A 46 -20.85 -2.34 26.37
CA GLN A 46 -20.89 -2.89 27.73
C GLN A 46 -19.52 -2.64 28.40
N GLU A 47 -19.54 -2.21 29.66
CA GLU A 47 -18.33 -2.03 30.49
C GLU A 47 -17.45 -3.30 30.42
N GLY A 48 -16.16 -3.13 30.15
CA GLY A 48 -15.18 -4.22 30.17
C GLY A 48 -14.69 -4.71 28.79
N MET A 49 -14.79 -3.92 27.70
CA MET A 49 -14.36 -4.38 26.37
C MET A 49 -13.37 -3.45 25.69
N SER A 50 -12.20 -3.97 25.36
CA SER A 50 -11.17 -3.35 24.53
C SER A 50 -11.71 -2.94 23.14
N MET A 51 -11.15 -1.89 22.53
CA MET A 51 -11.53 -1.44 21.19
C MET A 51 -11.06 -2.45 20.13
N ARG A 52 -11.98 -2.89 19.29
CA ARG A 52 -11.69 -3.79 18.17
C ARG A 52 -11.68 -3.08 16.84
N LEU A 53 -10.58 -3.20 16.12
CA LEU A 53 -10.36 -2.59 14.82
C LEU A 53 -10.31 -3.68 13.75
N MET A 54 -10.87 -3.39 12.57
CA MET A 54 -10.67 -4.17 11.36
C MET A 54 -9.80 -3.34 10.41
N HIS A 55 -8.64 -3.87 10.02
CA HIS A 55 -7.70 -3.17 9.15
C HIS A 55 -7.80 -3.69 7.71
N LEU A 56 -8.23 -2.82 6.81
CA LEU A 56 -8.36 -3.03 5.37
C LEU A 56 -7.43 -2.08 4.62
N ALA A 57 -6.96 -2.48 3.44
CA ALA A 57 -6.27 -1.63 2.47
C ALA A 57 -6.42 -2.21 1.08
N ASP A 58 -6.01 -1.46 0.08
CA ASP A 58 -5.83 -1.93 -1.31
C ASP A 58 -7.09 -2.64 -1.85
N LEU A 59 -8.25 -2.00 -1.63
CA LEU A 59 -9.53 -2.54 -2.08
C LEU A 59 -9.62 -2.53 -3.60
N HIS A 60 -9.00 -1.55 -4.25
CA HIS A 60 -8.94 -1.40 -5.71
C HIS A 60 -10.29 -1.64 -6.38
N ILE A 61 -11.36 -1.04 -5.85
CA ILE A 61 -12.70 -1.25 -6.38
C ILE A 61 -12.77 -0.82 -7.85
N GLY A 62 -13.27 -1.74 -8.69
CA GLY A 62 -13.31 -1.56 -10.14
C GLY A 62 -12.13 -2.13 -10.90
N LYS A 63 -11.22 -2.85 -10.20
CA LYS A 63 -10.07 -3.52 -10.84
C LYS A 63 -10.49 -4.55 -11.86
N ARG A 64 -9.67 -4.66 -12.90
CA ARG A 64 -9.71 -5.74 -13.89
C ARG A 64 -8.37 -6.49 -13.86
N VAL A 65 -8.43 -7.80 -13.84
CA VAL A 65 -7.23 -8.66 -13.89
C VAL A 65 -7.30 -9.48 -15.18
N ASN A 66 -6.32 -9.32 -16.06
CA ASN A 66 -6.30 -9.99 -17.37
C ASN A 66 -7.66 -9.92 -18.10
N GLU A 67 -8.23 -8.74 -18.20
CA GLU A 67 -9.55 -8.45 -18.80
C GLU A 67 -10.79 -8.95 -18.00
N PHE A 68 -10.61 -9.72 -16.95
CA PHE A 68 -11.72 -10.13 -16.07
C PHE A 68 -12.11 -8.99 -15.13
N PRO A 69 -13.38 -8.54 -15.11
CA PRO A 69 -13.84 -7.56 -14.14
C PRO A 69 -13.99 -8.23 -12.77
N MET A 70 -13.48 -7.60 -11.71
CA MET A 70 -13.48 -8.16 -10.36
C MET A 70 -14.66 -7.65 -9.51
N LEU A 71 -15.57 -6.84 -10.06
CA LEU A 71 -16.63 -6.16 -9.29
C LEU A 71 -17.55 -7.12 -8.53
N ASP A 72 -17.90 -8.26 -9.11
CA ASP A 72 -18.79 -9.24 -8.46
C ASP A 72 -18.07 -9.93 -7.29
N ASP A 73 -16.79 -10.28 -7.48
CA ASP A 73 -15.94 -10.84 -6.42
C ASP A 73 -15.72 -9.81 -5.31
N GLN A 74 -15.47 -8.55 -5.66
CA GLN A 74 -15.32 -7.45 -4.71
C GLN A 74 -16.61 -7.25 -3.91
N ARG A 75 -17.77 -7.23 -4.56
CA ARG A 75 -19.07 -7.13 -3.87
C ARG A 75 -19.26 -8.28 -2.88
N TYR A 76 -19.04 -9.52 -3.33
CA TYR A 76 -19.16 -10.70 -2.46
C TYR A 76 -18.27 -10.60 -1.22
N THR A 77 -17.01 -10.21 -1.42
CA THR A 77 -16.04 -10.08 -0.34
C THR A 77 -16.42 -8.96 0.64
N LEU A 78 -16.90 -7.80 0.12
CA LEU A 78 -17.40 -6.71 0.96
C LEU A 78 -18.66 -7.10 1.74
N GLU A 79 -19.55 -7.91 1.19
CA GLU A 79 -20.70 -8.49 1.92
C GLU A 79 -20.24 -9.37 3.08
N LYS A 80 -19.20 -10.20 2.87
CA LYS A 80 -18.62 -11.02 3.94
C LYS A 80 -17.94 -10.17 5.02
N LEU A 81 -17.29 -9.07 4.64
CA LEU A 81 -16.73 -8.12 5.60
C LEU A 81 -17.81 -7.48 6.47
N LEU A 82 -18.95 -7.06 5.91
CA LEU A 82 -20.06 -6.51 6.69
C LEU A 82 -20.57 -7.50 7.75
N HIS A 83 -20.74 -8.77 7.38
CA HIS A 83 -21.09 -9.81 8.34
C HIS A 83 -20.03 -9.98 9.43
N MET A 84 -18.76 -9.97 9.05
CA MET A 84 -17.64 -10.06 10.01
C MET A 84 -17.60 -8.87 10.96
N VAL A 85 -17.89 -7.65 10.48
CA VAL A 85 -17.99 -6.44 11.31
C VAL A 85 -19.03 -6.62 12.42
N GLU A 86 -20.22 -7.15 12.06
CA GLU A 86 -21.29 -7.40 13.02
C GLU A 86 -20.96 -8.56 13.98
N GLU A 87 -20.53 -9.71 13.46
CA GLU A 87 -20.20 -10.91 14.26
C GLU A 87 -19.05 -10.67 15.24
N ARG A 88 -18.01 -9.96 14.79
CA ARG A 88 -16.83 -9.67 15.61
C ARG A 88 -16.99 -8.42 16.47
N GLN A 89 -18.12 -7.70 16.33
CA GLN A 89 -18.40 -6.47 17.02
C GLN A 89 -17.26 -5.45 16.86
N ILE A 90 -16.93 -5.10 15.62
CA ILE A 90 -15.87 -4.17 15.26
C ILE A 90 -16.30 -2.75 15.59
N ASP A 91 -15.47 -2.01 16.34
CA ASP A 91 -15.71 -0.62 16.72
C ASP A 91 -15.30 0.37 15.62
N ALA A 92 -14.18 0.05 14.93
CA ALA A 92 -13.70 0.88 13.83
C ALA A 92 -13.13 0.03 12.68
N VAL A 93 -13.50 0.40 11.46
CA VAL A 93 -12.90 -0.12 10.21
C VAL A 93 -11.90 0.90 9.70
N LEU A 94 -10.65 0.48 9.57
CA LEU A 94 -9.54 1.27 9.04
C LEU A 94 -9.34 0.89 7.57
N ILE A 95 -9.38 1.85 6.65
CA ILE A 95 -9.10 1.64 5.22
C ILE A 95 -7.85 2.44 4.87
N ALA A 96 -6.72 1.75 4.81
CA ALA A 96 -5.41 2.36 4.64
C ALA A 96 -5.05 2.54 3.15
N GLY A 97 -5.85 3.29 2.41
CA GLY A 97 -5.60 3.71 1.03
C GLY A 97 -6.05 2.72 -0.05
N ASP A 98 -5.97 3.21 -1.29
CA ASP A 98 -6.35 2.53 -2.53
C ASP A 98 -7.77 1.95 -2.50
N LEU A 99 -8.70 2.85 -2.19
CA LEU A 99 -10.14 2.55 -2.21
C LEU A 99 -10.60 2.18 -3.62
N TYR A 100 -10.13 2.91 -4.63
CA TYR A 100 -10.40 2.69 -6.05
C TYR A 100 -9.15 2.19 -6.80
N ASP A 101 -9.36 1.42 -7.87
CA ASP A 101 -8.26 0.99 -8.76
C ASP A 101 -7.65 2.14 -9.57
N LYS A 102 -8.40 3.20 -9.79
CA LYS A 102 -7.98 4.35 -10.60
C LYS A 102 -8.50 5.66 -10.02
N SER A 103 -7.73 6.71 -10.20
CA SER A 103 -8.11 8.07 -9.78
C SER A 103 -9.40 8.60 -10.44
N ALA A 104 -9.83 7.99 -11.56
CA ALA A 104 -11.12 8.21 -12.21
C ALA A 104 -11.88 6.89 -12.29
N PRO A 105 -12.57 6.47 -11.22
CA PRO A 105 -13.28 5.19 -11.15
C PRO A 105 -14.50 5.18 -12.07
N SER A 106 -14.94 3.97 -12.44
CA SER A 106 -16.20 3.79 -13.18
C SER A 106 -17.42 4.08 -12.28
N ALA A 107 -18.58 4.32 -12.88
CA ALA A 107 -19.82 4.56 -12.14
C ALA A 107 -20.22 3.35 -11.26
N GLU A 108 -19.96 2.14 -11.74
CA GLU A 108 -20.23 0.91 -11.01
C GLU A 108 -19.31 0.78 -9.78
N ALA A 109 -18.03 1.15 -9.92
CA ALA A 109 -17.08 1.18 -8.81
C ALA A 109 -17.51 2.20 -7.75
N VAL A 110 -17.90 3.40 -8.16
CA VAL A 110 -18.41 4.44 -7.25
C VAL A 110 -19.65 3.94 -6.52
N SER A 111 -20.59 3.31 -7.22
CA SER A 111 -21.83 2.77 -6.64
C SER A 111 -21.54 1.64 -5.63
N LEU A 112 -20.51 0.82 -5.87
CA LEU A 112 -20.14 -0.26 -4.95
C LEU A 112 -19.51 0.30 -3.67
N VAL A 113 -18.64 1.32 -3.78
CA VAL A 113 -18.06 1.99 -2.62
C VAL A 113 -19.12 2.74 -1.82
N ASP A 114 -20.01 3.49 -2.48
CA ASP A 114 -21.13 4.17 -1.83
C ASP A 114 -21.99 3.19 -1.02
N TRP A 115 -22.36 2.06 -1.64
CA TRP A 115 -23.12 1.01 -0.96
C TRP A 115 -22.37 0.48 0.27
N PHE A 116 -21.06 0.19 0.14
CA PHE A 116 -20.27 -0.38 1.24
C PHE A 116 -20.11 0.60 2.41
N LEU A 117 -19.70 1.84 2.15
CA LEU A 117 -19.56 2.86 3.19
C LEU A 117 -20.90 3.17 3.85
N THR A 118 -21.99 3.24 3.08
CA THR A 118 -23.34 3.42 3.62
C THR A 118 -23.78 2.23 4.51
N ALA A 119 -23.44 1.00 4.11
CA ALA A 119 -23.75 -0.18 4.92
C ALA A 119 -22.94 -0.17 6.23
N LEU A 120 -21.64 0.16 6.19
CA LEU A 120 -20.81 0.31 7.38
C LEU A 120 -21.35 1.42 8.32
N ALA A 121 -21.70 2.59 7.80
CA ALA A 121 -22.25 3.68 8.60
C ALA A 121 -23.55 3.31 9.36
N ARG A 122 -24.27 2.29 8.87
CA ARG A 122 -25.50 1.78 9.54
C ARG A 122 -25.23 0.79 10.67
N THR A 123 -24.00 0.30 10.81
CA THR A 123 -23.62 -0.68 11.86
C THR A 123 -23.14 -0.05 13.17
N ASN A 124 -23.19 1.27 13.33
CA ASN A 124 -22.58 2.03 14.43
C ASN A 124 -21.04 1.88 14.52
N THR A 125 -20.40 1.31 13.51
CA THR A 125 -18.94 1.18 13.42
C THR A 125 -18.36 2.47 12.84
N GLN A 126 -17.29 2.98 13.44
CA GLN A 126 -16.58 4.13 12.87
C GLN A 126 -15.77 3.66 11.64
N VAL A 127 -15.75 4.45 10.60
CA VAL A 127 -14.99 4.15 9.38
C VAL A 127 -13.94 5.24 9.19
N LEU A 128 -12.67 4.84 9.13
CA LEU A 128 -11.55 5.76 8.96
C LEU A 128 -10.83 5.42 7.65
N VAL A 129 -10.73 6.40 6.76
CA VAL A 129 -10.19 6.20 5.40
C VAL A 129 -9.07 7.19 5.13
N CYS A 130 -7.91 6.75 4.71
CA CYS A 130 -6.92 7.62 4.07
C CYS A 130 -6.85 7.33 2.57
N ALA A 131 -6.44 8.30 1.76
CA ALA A 131 -6.27 8.11 0.31
C ALA A 131 -4.94 7.43 0.01
N GLY A 132 -4.93 6.49 -0.95
CA GLY A 132 -3.74 5.84 -1.47
C GLY A 132 -3.18 6.50 -2.73
N ASN A 133 -2.24 5.82 -3.41
CA ASN A 133 -1.60 6.38 -4.61
C ASN A 133 -2.43 6.18 -5.89
N HIS A 134 -3.35 5.22 -5.93
CA HIS A 134 -4.32 5.04 -7.02
C HIS A 134 -5.53 5.96 -6.90
N ASP A 135 -5.83 6.43 -5.69
CA ASP A 135 -6.94 7.33 -5.43
C ASP A 135 -6.67 8.76 -5.96
N SER A 136 -7.76 9.49 -6.28
CA SER A 136 -7.72 10.96 -6.27
C SER A 136 -8.09 11.44 -4.88
N SER A 137 -7.13 12.03 -4.15
CA SER A 137 -7.37 12.53 -2.79
C SER A 137 -8.56 13.51 -2.74
N GLU A 138 -8.77 14.33 -3.79
CA GLU A 138 -9.89 15.28 -3.88
C GLU A 138 -11.23 14.56 -4.02
N ARG A 139 -11.28 13.46 -4.78
CA ARG A 139 -12.52 12.68 -4.96
C ARG A 139 -12.87 11.85 -3.75
N VAL A 140 -11.88 11.24 -3.13
CA VAL A 140 -12.08 10.48 -1.89
C VAL A 140 -12.50 11.40 -0.75
N ALA A 141 -11.91 12.61 -0.67
CA ALA A 141 -12.28 13.61 0.34
C ALA A 141 -13.59 14.38 0.02
N TYR A 142 -14.26 14.09 -1.09
CA TYR A 142 -15.51 14.77 -1.44
C TYR A 142 -16.59 14.51 -0.40
N GLY A 143 -17.16 15.59 0.14
CA GLY A 143 -18.21 15.49 1.16
C GLY A 143 -17.73 15.01 2.54
N ARG A 144 -16.42 14.96 2.81
CA ARG A 144 -15.84 14.41 4.04
C ARG A 144 -16.44 14.95 5.33
N GLU A 145 -16.81 16.24 5.37
CA GLU A 145 -17.43 16.85 6.57
C GLU A 145 -18.85 16.32 6.81
N LEU A 146 -19.63 16.09 5.74
CA LEU A 146 -20.95 15.47 5.82
C LEU A 146 -20.86 13.99 6.21
N LEU A 147 -19.86 13.29 5.70
CA LEU A 147 -19.60 11.89 6.01
C LEU A 147 -19.18 11.71 7.47
N ALA A 148 -18.39 12.62 8.02
CA ALA A 148 -17.94 12.58 9.41
C ALA A 148 -19.12 12.60 10.40
N ASP A 149 -20.19 13.33 10.08
CA ASP A 149 -21.43 13.35 10.88
C ASP A 149 -22.15 11.97 10.93
N GLN A 150 -21.78 11.07 10.00
CA GLN A 150 -22.29 9.71 9.92
C GLN A 150 -21.26 8.66 10.39
N GLY A 151 -20.16 9.09 11.03
CA GLY A 151 -19.10 8.19 11.50
C GLY A 151 -18.15 7.69 10.41
N VAL A 152 -18.14 8.33 9.23
CA VAL A 152 -17.20 8.01 8.15
C VAL A 152 -16.20 9.16 8.01
N HIS A 153 -15.00 8.96 8.50
CA HIS A 153 -13.92 9.93 8.54
C HIS A 153 -12.94 9.69 7.41
N VAL A 154 -12.82 10.66 6.51
CA VAL A 154 -11.94 10.58 5.35
C VAL A 154 -10.84 11.61 5.46
N SER A 155 -9.59 11.21 5.18
CA SER A 155 -8.44 12.11 5.16
C SER A 155 -8.66 13.29 4.22
N ARG A 156 -8.18 14.47 4.61
CA ARG A 156 -8.12 15.64 3.72
C ARG A 156 -7.10 15.43 2.59
N VAL A 157 -7.22 16.25 1.55
CA VAL A 157 -6.09 16.51 0.66
C VAL A 157 -5.01 17.21 1.48
N PHE A 158 -3.77 16.72 1.40
CA PHE A 158 -2.67 17.27 2.19
C PHE A 158 -2.41 18.75 1.86
N ASP A 159 -2.56 19.59 2.87
CA ASP A 159 -2.34 21.04 2.82
C ASP A 159 -1.33 21.50 3.90
N GLY A 160 -0.56 20.55 4.45
CA GLY A 160 0.32 20.74 5.61
C GLY A 160 -0.27 20.23 6.91
N ASN A 161 -1.53 19.80 6.91
CA ASN A 161 -2.22 19.24 8.06
C ASN A 161 -2.61 17.78 7.82
N ILE A 162 -2.65 17.00 8.89
CA ILE A 162 -3.16 15.62 8.91
C ILE A 162 -4.40 15.61 9.82
N ASP A 163 -5.47 14.96 9.35
CA ASP A 163 -6.66 14.78 10.17
C ASP A 163 -6.43 13.70 11.23
N SER A 164 -7.00 13.92 12.40
CA SER A 164 -7.08 12.93 13.47
C SER A 164 -8.49 12.76 14.00
N VAL A 165 -8.80 11.54 14.41
CA VAL A 165 -10.08 11.19 15.04
C VAL A 165 -9.77 10.54 16.37
N THR A 166 -10.39 11.01 17.46
CA THR A 166 -10.22 10.40 18.76
C THR A 166 -11.50 9.66 19.16
N LEU A 167 -11.38 8.37 19.37
CA LEU A 167 -12.42 7.51 19.89
C LEU A 167 -12.12 7.20 21.35
N GLN A 168 -13.15 6.76 22.10
CA GLN A 168 -13.06 6.48 23.52
C GLN A 168 -13.55 5.07 23.83
N ASP A 169 -12.78 4.32 24.61
CA ASP A 169 -13.21 3.07 25.25
C ASP A 169 -12.92 3.11 26.76
N GLU A 170 -13.02 1.98 27.45
CA GLU A 170 -12.77 1.90 28.90
C GLU A 170 -11.30 2.15 29.28
N HIS A 171 -10.35 1.88 28.36
CA HIS A 171 -8.91 2.12 28.56
C HIS A 171 -8.51 3.58 28.25
N GLY A 172 -9.47 4.46 27.94
CA GLY A 172 -9.26 5.87 27.66
C GLY A 172 -9.27 6.20 26.15
N PRO A 173 -8.71 7.34 25.76
CA PRO A 173 -8.73 7.78 24.37
C PRO A 173 -7.78 6.98 23.48
N VAL A 174 -8.19 6.78 22.23
CA VAL A 174 -7.35 6.31 21.11
C VAL A 174 -7.42 7.35 20.01
N THR A 175 -6.29 7.90 19.61
CA THR A 175 -6.21 8.88 18.51
C THR A 175 -5.74 8.19 17.24
N PHE A 176 -6.55 8.29 16.20
CA PHE A 176 -6.29 7.76 14.87
C PHE A 176 -5.82 8.89 13.96
N TRP A 177 -4.68 8.70 13.30
CA TRP A 177 -4.06 9.67 12.40
C TRP A 177 -4.21 9.18 10.97
N LEU A 178 -4.92 9.95 10.14
CA LEU A 178 -5.25 9.60 8.76
C LEU A 178 -4.21 10.20 7.82
N ILE A 179 -3.10 9.50 7.59
CA ILE A 179 -1.97 9.95 6.78
C ILE A 179 -2.16 9.44 5.34
N PRO A 180 -2.57 10.29 4.37
CA PRO A 180 -2.74 9.87 3.00
C PRO A 180 -1.39 9.54 2.34
N PHE A 181 -1.43 8.97 1.13
CA PHE A 181 -0.22 8.80 0.34
C PHE A 181 0.46 10.14 0.07
N LEU A 182 1.71 10.28 0.49
CA LEU A 182 2.49 11.50 0.38
C LEU A 182 3.74 11.28 -0.48
N LYS A 183 3.89 12.11 -1.51
CA LYS A 183 5.12 12.21 -2.31
C LYS A 183 5.97 13.37 -1.80
N PRO A 184 7.30 13.32 -1.92
CA PRO A 184 8.17 14.45 -1.62
C PRO A 184 7.73 15.75 -2.30
N ALA A 185 7.27 15.65 -3.57
CA ALA A 185 6.77 16.78 -4.33
C ALA A 185 5.54 17.46 -3.71
N THR A 186 4.68 16.69 -3.01
CA THR A 186 3.48 17.20 -2.32
C THR A 186 3.85 17.89 -1.00
N VAL A 187 4.85 17.37 -0.28
CA VAL A 187 5.26 17.86 1.03
C VAL A 187 6.17 19.10 0.93
N ARG A 188 6.99 19.16 -0.12
CA ARG A 188 7.99 20.24 -0.34
C ARG A 188 7.43 21.66 -0.24
N PRO A 189 6.29 22.02 -0.90
CA PRO A 189 5.74 23.38 -0.80
C PRO A 189 5.34 23.77 0.62
N TRP A 190 4.80 22.83 1.39
CA TRP A 190 4.48 23.05 2.79
C TRP A 190 5.74 23.26 3.63
N LEU A 191 6.77 22.41 3.50
CA LEU A 191 8.05 22.58 4.19
C LEU A 191 8.67 23.94 3.94
N ALA A 192 8.68 24.39 2.69
CA ALA A 192 9.20 25.70 2.31
C ALA A 192 8.38 26.85 2.95
N SER A 193 7.11 26.66 3.25
CA SER A 193 6.25 27.67 3.89
C SER A 193 6.47 27.76 5.40
N VAL A 194 6.81 26.65 6.08
CA VAL A 194 7.01 26.62 7.55
C VAL A 194 8.46 26.90 7.97
N ASP A 195 9.43 26.69 7.10
CA ASP A 195 10.85 27.02 7.29
C ASP A 195 11.43 27.76 6.05
N PRO A 196 11.16 29.08 5.93
CA PRO A 196 11.67 29.86 4.80
C PRO A 196 13.20 29.97 4.75
N GLU A 197 13.90 29.83 5.88
CA GLU A 197 15.37 29.85 5.92
C GLU A 197 16.00 28.54 5.42
N ALA A 198 15.30 27.41 5.54
CA ALA A 198 15.69 26.16 4.90
C ALA A 198 15.53 26.24 3.36
N SER A 199 14.75 27.21 2.84
CA SER A 199 14.54 27.41 1.40
C SER A 199 15.76 27.98 0.67
N ASP A 200 16.72 28.61 1.37
CA ASP A 200 18.01 29.03 0.77
C ASP A 200 18.96 27.84 0.51
N ALA A 201 18.65 26.68 1.06
CA ALA A 201 19.30 25.44 0.70
C ALA A 201 18.60 24.80 -0.52
N SER A 202 18.75 25.42 -1.69
CA SER A 202 18.24 24.89 -2.98
C SER A 202 18.72 23.46 -3.28
N ALA A 203 19.75 22.98 -2.59
CA ALA A 203 20.22 21.61 -2.61
C ALA A 203 19.33 20.64 -1.77
N ILE A 204 18.80 21.07 -0.60
CA ILE A 204 18.02 20.20 0.29
C ILE A 204 16.59 19.98 -0.25
N THR A 205 16.01 21.04 -0.85
CA THR A 205 14.64 20.94 -1.39
C THR A 205 14.56 20.11 -2.67
N ASN A 206 15.66 19.94 -3.41
CA ASN A 206 15.68 19.18 -4.65
C ASN A 206 15.89 17.66 -4.42
N SER A 207 16.41 17.22 -3.27
CA SER A 207 16.73 15.83 -2.95
C SER A 207 15.90 15.23 -1.81
N LEU A 208 14.73 15.81 -1.48
CA LEU A 208 13.87 15.32 -0.41
C LEU A 208 13.41 13.87 -0.72
N SER A 209 13.80 12.93 0.12
CA SER A 209 13.36 11.55 0.05
C SER A 209 11.96 11.35 0.63
N TYR A 210 11.33 10.20 0.34
CA TYR A 210 10.03 9.83 0.94
C TYR A 210 10.13 9.73 2.47
N THR A 211 11.20 9.16 2.99
CA THR A 211 11.46 9.08 4.44
C THR A 211 11.52 10.47 5.07
N GLU A 212 12.31 11.39 4.51
CA GLU A 212 12.44 12.75 5.06
C GLU A 212 11.13 13.54 4.96
N ALA A 213 10.41 13.40 3.85
CA ALA A 213 9.11 14.04 3.67
C ALA A 213 8.10 13.59 4.74
N LEU A 214 7.96 12.27 4.92
CA LEU A 214 7.01 11.74 5.88
C LEU A 214 7.47 11.98 7.33
N GLN A 215 8.77 11.90 7.60
CA GLN A 215 9.34 12.23 8.93
C GLN A 215 9.02 13.68 9.32
N ALA A 216 9.13 14.62 8.39
CA ALA A 216 8.80 16.03 8.64
C ALA A 216 7.30 16.18 9.00
N VAL A 217 6.42 15.51 8.27
CA VAL A 217 4.98 15.52 8.53
C VAL A 217 4.69 14.92 9.90
N VAL A 218 5.17 13.71 10.21
CA VAL A 218 4.92 13.03 11.49
C VAL A 218 5.48 13.84 12.67
N THR A 219 6.66 14.45 12.51
CA THR A 219 7.26 15.29 13.56
C THR A 219 6.43 16.56 13.85
N SER A 220 5.69 17.05 12.87
CA SER A 220 4.82 18.22 13.06
C SER A 220 3.51 17.92 13.80
N LEU A 221 3.14 16.64 13.94
CA LEU A 221 1.89 16.25 14.59
C LEU A 221 1.99 16.38 16.12
N PRO A 222 0.93 16.87 16.78
CA PRO A 222 0.88 16.99 18.24
C PRO A 222 0.56 15.64 18.90
N ILE A 223 1.40 14.63 18.65
CA ILE A 223 1.21 13.26 19.16
C ILE A 223 1.57 13.22 20.65
N ASP A 224 0.59 12.89 21.49
CA ASP A 224 0.84 12.54 22.88
C ASP A 224 1.17 11.04 22.98
N THR A 225 2.46 10.72 23.06
CA THR A 225 2.93 9.34 23.14
C THR A 225 2.60 8.63 24.45
N THR A 226 2.03 9.32 25.43
CA THR A 226 1.49 8.70 26.67
C THR A 226 0.10 8.09 26.44
N GLN A 227 -0.59 8.52 25.39
CA GLN A 227 -1.89 8.03 24.96
C GLN A 227 -1.73 6.98 23.85
N ARG A 228 -2.81 6.23 23.58
CA ARG A 228 -2.87 5.26 22.49
C ARG A 228 -3.00 5.98 21.15
N ASN A 229 -2.09 5.70 20.23
CA ASN A 229 -2.05 6.32 18.90
C ASN A 229 -2.00 5.26 17.81
N VAL A 230 -2.87 5.40 16.82
CA VAL A 230 -2.95 4.52 15.65
C VAL A 230 -2.72 5.37 14.39
N ALA A 231 -1.79 4.95 13.53
CA ALA A 231 -1.63 5.56 12.21
C ALA A 231 -2.30 4.71 11.14
N LEU A 232 -3.05 5.36 10.24
CA LEU A 232 -3.40 4.82 8.94
C LEU A 232 -2.46 5.48 7.93
N SER A 233 -1.76 4.69 7.12
CA SER A 233 -0.83 5.24 6.14
C SER A 233 -0.71 4.34 4.92
N HIS A 234 -0.50 4.95 3.76
CA HIS A 234 -0.36 4.23 2.50
C HIS A 234 1.00 4.56 1.91
N GLN A 235 2.02 3.74 2.21
CA GLN A 235 3.41 3.98 1.82
C GLN A 235 4.18 2.66 1.66
N PHE A 236 5.23 2.67 0.85
CA PHE A 236 6.20 1.59 0.79
C PHE A 236 7.18 1.71 1.96
N VAL A 237 7.08 0.83 2.96
CA VAL A 237 7.84 0.92 4.21
C VAL A 237 8.84 -0.22 4.32
N THR A 238 10.09 0.11 4.66
CA THR A 238 11.16 -0.86 4.94
C THR A 238 11.67 -0.73 6.37
N ALA A 239 12.34 -1.76 6.87
CA ALA A 239 12.93 -1.75 8.22
C ALA A 239 14.40 -2.14 8.15
N GLY A 240 15.29 -1.14 8.05
CA GLY A 240 16.72 -1.34 7.89
C GLY A 240 17.03 -2.13 6.61
N ALA A 241 17.71 -3.28 6.74
CA ALA A 241 18.03 -4.15 5.61
C ALA A 241 16.87 -5.04 5.14
N TRP A 242 15.73 -5.05 5.86
CA TRP A 242 14.57 -5.84 5.48
C TRP A 242 13.68 -5.06 4.52
N THR A 243 13.41 -5.68 3.37
CA THR A 243 12.50 -5.17 2.34
C THR A 243 11.29 -6.09 2.27
N PRO A 244 10.06 -5.54 2.19
CA PRO A 244 8.85 -6.35 2.10
C PRO A 244 8.76 -7.11 0.78
N ASP A 245 8.00 -8.21 0.80
CA ASP A 245 7.64 -8.94 -0.41
C ASP A 245 6.65 -8.12 -1.24
N THR A 246 6.95 -7.97 -2.52
CA THR A 246 6.08 -7.28 -3.50
C THR A 246 5.46 -8.27 -4.48
N CYS A 247 4.42 -7.85 -5.19
CA CYS A 247 3.86 -8.57 -6.31
C CYS A 247 3.92 -7.72 -7.60
N ASP A 248 3.62 -8.35 -8.75
CA ASP A 248 3.77 -7.69 -10.06
C ASP A 248 2.93 -6.42 -10.23
N SER A 249 1.87 -6.28 -9.43
CA SER A 249 0.98 -5.10 -9.46
C SER A 249 1.49 -3.89 -8.68
N GLU A 250 2.59 -4.04 -7.90
CA GLU A 250 3.13 -3.02 -6.98
C GLU A 250 4.52 -2.54 -7.39
N MET A 251 5.00 -2.92 -8.58
CA MET A 251 6.37 -2.62 -8.99
C MET A 251 6.61 -1.10 -9.08
N SER A 252 7.35 -0.58 -8.09
CA SER A 252 7.91 0.77 -8.12
C SER A 252 9.16 0.79 -8.99
N VAL A 253 9.22 1.72 -9.93
CA VAL A 253 10.41 1.88 -10.77
C VAL A 253 11.52 2.55 -9.95
N GLY A 254 12.58 1.78 -9.64
CA GLY A 254 13.83 2.33 -9.10
C GLY A 254 13.97 2.38 -7.59
N GLY A 255 13.03 1.85 -6.78
CA GLY A 255 13.20 1.73 -5.32
C GLY A 255 13.34 3.05 -4.55
N SER A 256 12.97 4.19 -5.16
CA SER A 256 13.10 5.54 -4.57
C SER A 256 11.94 5.93 -3.65
N GLU A 257 10.86 5.14 -3.60
CA GLU A 257 9.62 5.46 -2.85
C GLU A 257 9.64 4.94 -1.41
N ASN A 258 10.82 4.59 -0.91
CA ASN A 258 11.02 3.95 0.38
C ASN A 258 10.86 4.91 1.56
N VAL A 259 10.08 4.48 2.56
CA VAL A 259 9.95 5.11 3.88
C VAL A 259 10.53 4.19 4.95
N GLU A 260 11.42 4.70 5.80
CA GLU A 260 11.94 3.95 6.93
C GLU A 260 10.88 3.75 8.04
N ALA A 261 10.79 2.53 8.56
CA ALA A 261 9.83 2.16 9.61
C ALA A 261 9.96 3.01 10.89
N SER A 262 11.14 3.57 11.17
CA SER A 262 11.40 4.45 12.31
C SER A 262 10.54 5.71 12.31
N VAL A 263 10.04 6.16 11.16
CA VAL A 263 9.10 7.30 11.06
C VAL A 263 7.82 7.05 11.88
N TYR A 264 7.44 5.78 12.03
CA TYR A 264 6.21 5.38 12.72
C TYR A 264 6.41 4.97 14.20
N GLU A 265 7.59 5.24 14.79
CA GLU A 265 7.85 4.93 16.21
C GLU A 265 6.84 5.55 17.19
N PRO A 266 6.28 6.77 16.96
CA PRO A 266 5.32 7.36 17.90
C PRO A 266 3.99 6.63 18.02
N PHE A 267 3.66 5.69 17.12
CA PHE A 267 2.37 5.03 17.05
C PHE A 267 2.41 3.62 17.66
N ASP A 268 1.36 3.23 18.34
CA ASP A 268 1.20 1.88 18.95
C ASP A 268 0.87 0.84 17.89
N TYR A 269 -0.06 1.17 17.00
CA TYR A 269 -0.42 0.38 15.83
C TYR A 269 -0.31 1.21 14.55
N VAL A 270 0.21 0.60 13.49
CA VAL A 270 0.32 1.22 12.17
C VAL A 270 -0.38 0.35 11.15
N ALA A 271 -1.50 0.85 10.65
CA ALA A 271 -2.28 0.25 9.59
C ALA A 271 -1.71 0.72 8.24
N LEU A 272 -0.94 -0.16 7.57
CA LEU A 272 -0.30 0.12 6.30
C LEU A 272 -1.12 -0.46 5.13
N GLY A 273 -1.26 0.32 4.06
CA GLY A 273 -1.63 -0.10 2.72
C GLY A 273 -0.49 0.15 1.72
N HIS A 274 -0.70 -0.22 0.48
CA HIS A 274 0.19 -0.16 -0.67
C HIS A 274 0.69 -1.54 -1.14
N LEU A 275 0.93 -2.48 -0.23
CA LEU A 275 1.38 -3.82 -0.59
C LEU A 275 0.24 -4.84 -0.43
N HIS A 276 0.03 -5.64 -1.49
CA HIS A 276 -1.09 -6.58 -1.57
C HIS A 276 -0.88 -7.86 -0.77
N ARG A 277 0.36 -8.17 -0.33
CA ARG A 277 0.63 -9.31 0.55
C ARG A 277 0.50 -8.92 2.01
N PRO A 278 -0.32 -9.63 2.80
CA PRO A 278 -0.36 -9.44 4.26
C PRO A 278 1.01 -9.74 4.88
N GLN A 279 1.63 -8.74 5.50
CA GLN A 279 2.96 -8.89 6.11
C GLN A 279 3.22 -7.83 7.17
N ARG A 280 4.12 -8.14 8.12
CA ARG A 280 4.58 -7.20 9.14
C ARG A 280 5.82 -6.44 8.67
N VAL A 281 6.05 -5.27 9.26
CA VAL A 281 7.24 -4.45 9.01
C VAL A 281 7.94 -4.15 10.34
N GLY A 282 9.11 -4.73 10.55
CA GLY A 282 9.89 -4.54 11.77
C GLY A 282 9.25 -5.12 13.03
N ARG A 283 8.06 -4.64 13.42
CA ARG A 283 7.30 -5.10 14.58
C ARG A 283 5.93 -5.64 14.20
N ASP A 284 5.31 -6.46 15.05
CA ASP A 284 4.02 -7.09 14.76
C ASP A 284 2.87 -6.08 14.65
N THR A 285 2.96 -4.95 15.38
CA THR A 285 1.97 -3.87 15.40
C THR A 285 2.13 -2.85 14.27
N MET A 286 3.03 -3.08 13.33
CA MET A 286 3.16 -2.33 12.08
C MET A 286 3.06 -3.31 10.92
N ARG A 287 2.00 -3.22 10.12
CA ARG A 287 1.77 -4.23 9.10
C ARG A 287 0.91 -3.76 7.95
N TYR A 288 1.11 -4.39 6.81
CA TYR A 288 0.19 -4.37 5.68
C TYR A 288 -0.93 -5.38 5.89
N SER A 289 -2.19 -4.95 5.69
CA SER A 289 -3.32 -5.87 5.64
C SER A 289 -3.27 -6.71 4.37
N GLY A 290 -2.72 -6.17 3.31
CA GLY A 290 -2.82 -6.71 1.96
C GLY A 290 -4.18 -6.42 1.32
N SER A 291 -4.29 -6.70 0.02
CA SER A 291 -5.55 -6.62 -0.70
C SER A 291 -6.49 -7.76 -0.32
N LEU A 292 -7.81 -7.54 -0.46
CA LEU A 292 -8.82 -8.54 -0.14
C LEU A 292 -8.86 -9.71 -1.13
N LEU A 293 -8.51 -9.46 -2.39
CA LEU A 293 -8.47 -10.42 -3.47
C LEU A 293 -7.06 -10.49 -4.07
N LYS A 294 -6.76 -11.56 -4.78
CA LYS A 294 -5.52 -11.68 -5.56
C LYS A 294 -5.67 -10.91 -6.86
N TYR A 295 -4.88 -9.88 -7.05
CA TYR A 295 -4.95 -8.97 -8.20
C TYR A 295 -3.86 -9.17 -9.24
N SER A 296 -2.95 -10.12 -9.01
CA SER A 296 -1.93 -10.54 -9.99
C SER A 296 -1.66 -12.04 -9.93
N ALA A 297 -1.13 -12.58 -11.04
CA ALA A 297 -0.76 -13.99 -11.11
C ALA A 297 0.34 -14.37 -10.10
N SER A 298 1.19 -13.43 -9.69
CA SER A 298 2.23 -13.66 -8.68
C SER A 298 1.67 -13.88 -7.27
N GLU A 299 0.42 -13.52 -7.02
CA GLU A 299 -0.25 -13.68 -5.73
C GLU A 299 -0.93 -15.06 -5.55
N TRP A 300 -0.85 -15.95 -6.53
CA TRP A 300 -1.57 -17.25 -6.52
C TRP A 300 -1.39 -18.06 -5.22
N SER A 301 -0.22 -17.98 -4.60
CA SER A 301 0.13 -18.70 -3.36
C SER A 301 -0.02 -17.86 -2.09
N SER A 302 -0.43 -16.59 -2.22
CA SER A 302 -0.56 -15.68 -1.08
C SER A 302 -1.96 -15.78 -0.48
N PRO A 303 -2.12 -16.32 0.74
CA PRO A 303 -3.42 -16.31 1.41
C PRO A 303 -3.82 -14.87 1.73
N LYS A 304 -5.11 -14.56 1.57
CA LYS A 304 -5.68 -13.25 1.91
C LYS A 304 -6.30 -13.31 3.29
N SER A 305 -6.05 -12.27 4.09
CA SER A 305 -6.57 -12.16 5.45
C SER A 305 -6.82 -10.70 5.81
N VAL A 306 -7.64 -10.51 6.83
CA VAL A 306 -7.95 -9.20 7.40
C VAL A 306 -7.45 -9.18 8.84
N PRO A 307 -6.55 -8.26 9.23
CA PRO A 307 -6.16 -8.08 10.62
C PRO A 307 -7.33 -7.55 11.45
N ILE A 308 -7.69 -8.29 12.49
CA ILE A 308 -8.55 -7.85 13.57
C ILE A 308 -7.64 -7.52 14.75
N VAL A 309 -7.66 -6.26 15.16
CA VAL A 309 -6.76 -5.70 16.18
C VAL A 309 -7.57 -5.34 17.40
N GLU A 310 -7.19 -5.87 18.54
CA GLU A 310 -7.79 -5.53 19.84
C GLU A 310 -6.81 -4.66 20.63
N LEU A 311 -7.26 -3.44 20.96
CA LEU A 311 -6.48 -2.47 21.71
C LEU A 311 -6.92 -2.47 23.18
N GLY A 312 -6.06 -3.00 24.06
CA GLY A 312 -6.19 -2.87 25.51
C GLY A 312 -5.55 -1.60 26.04
N ASP A 313 -4.93 -1.69 27.21
CA ASP A 313 -4.11 -0.61 27.76
C ASP A 313 -2.96 -0.22 26.82
N LYS A 314 -2.38 0.97 27.05
CA LYS A 314 -1.23 1.46 26.27
C LYS A 314 -0.13 0.37 26.12
N GLY A 315 0.10 -0.05 24.89
CA GLY A 315 1.09 -1.09 24.55
C GLY A 315 0.54 -2.53 24.59
N ASP A 316 -0.70 -2.75 25.02
CA ASP A 316 -1.36 -4.06 24.96
C ASP A 316 -2.19 -4.15 23.68
N ILE A 317 -1.67 -4.91 22.71
CA ILE A 317 -2.26 -5.06 21.38
C ILE A 317 -2.25 -6.53 20.98
N THR A 318 -3.43 -7.06 20.71
CA THR A 318 -3.61 -8.40 20.17
C THR A 318 -4.05 -8.35 18.71
N ILE A 319 -3.52 -9.21 17.86
CA ILE A 319 -3.80 -9.22 16.43
C ILE A 319 -4.18 -10.66 16.01
N GLU A 320 -5.38 -10.80 15.48
CA GLU A 320 -5.85 -11.99 14.79
C GLU A 320 -5.87 -11.74 13.28
N LEU A 321 -5.43 -12.70 12.48
CA LEU A 321 -5.56 -12.65 11.02
C LEU A 321 -6.78 -13.49 10.64
N ALA A 322 -7.89 -12.82 10.37
CA ALA A 322 -9.12 -13.47 9.94
C ALA A 322 -9.03 -13.83 8.45
N GLU A 323 -9.28 -15.09 8.13
CA GLU A 323 -9.32 -15.58 6.75
C GLU A 323 -10.44 -14.89 5.97
N MET A 324 -10.16 -14.54 4.71
CA MET A 324 -11.12 -13.84 3.86
C MET A 324 -11.77 -14.81 2.86
N PRO A 325 -13.08 -15.08 2.95
CA PRO A 325 -13.76 -15.90 1.96
C PRO A 325 -13.88 -15.15 0.64
N VAL A 326 -13.57 -15.83 -0.45
CA VAL A 326 -13.64 -15.32 -1.82
C VAL A 326 -14.74 -16.04 -2.62
N LEU A 327 -15.28 -15.39 -3.63
CA LEU A 327 -16.25 -16.01 -4.56
C LEU A 327 -15.51 -16.95 -5.53
N HIS A 328 -14.43 -16.44 -6.14
CA HIS A 328 -13.51 -17.22 -6.97
C HIS A 328 -12.09 -16.94 -6.48
N ASP A 329 -11.32 -18.00 -6.27
CA ASP A 329 -9.89 -17.85 -5.95
C ASP A 329 -9.07 -17.72 -7.25
N LEU A 330 -7.87 -17.12 -7.14
CA LEU A 330 -6.90 -17.14 -8.23
C LEU A 330 -5.90 -18.24 -7.96
N ARG A 331 -5.84 -19.22 -8.87
CA ARG A 331 -5.01 -20.41 -8.75
C ARG A 331 -4.05 -20.56 -9.92
N ARG A 332 -2.92 -21.15 -9.64
CA ARG A 332 -1.96 -21.59 -10.65
C ARG A 332 -2.07 -23.10 -10.85
N VAL A 333 -2.32 -23.53 -12.08
CA VAL A 333 -2.23 -24.95 -12.47
C VAL A 333 -0.99 -25.15 -13.35
N ARG A 334 -0.20 -26.19 -13.06
CA ARG A 334 1.06 -26.45 -13.76
C ARG A 334 1.16 -27.95 -14.10
N GLY A 335 1.59 -28.28 -15.31
CA GLY A 335 1.79 -29.63 -15.81
C GLY A 335 1.70 -29.66 -17.33
N THR A 336 1.84 -30.86 -17.93
CA THR A 336 1.49 -31.05 -19.34
C THR A 336 0.00 -30.83 -19.56
N LEU A 337 -0.43 -30.56 -20.80
CA LEU A 337 -1.86 -30.35 -21.10
C LEU A 337 -2.72 -31.55 -20.67
N GLU A 338 -2.18 -32.78 -20.82
CA GLU A 338 -2.88 -33.99 -20.40
C GLU A 338 -3.02 -34.09 -18.88
N GLU A 339 -1.96 -33.75 -18.13
CA GLU A 339 -1.95 -33.73 -16.66
C GLU A 339 -2.89 -32.67 -16.10
N VAL A 340 -2.93 -31.47 -16.71
CA VAL A 340 -3.80 -30.39 -16.27
C VAL A 340 -5.27 -30.69 -16.54
N LEU A 341 -5.57 -31.40 -17.63
CA LEU A 341 -6.91 -31.80 -18.03
C LEU A 341 -7.30 -33.21 -17.56
N ASP A 342 -6.49 -33.83 -16.70
CA ASP A 342 -6.82 -35.15 -16.12
C ASP A 342 -8.15 -35.09 -15.35
N PRO A 343 -9.12 -35.97 -15.62
CA PRO A 343 -10.43 -35.93 -14.98
C PRO A 343 -10.40 -36.03 -13.46
N VAL A 344 -9.42 -36.74 -12.88
CA VAL A 344 -9.29 -36.89 -11.44
C VAL A 344 -8.83 -35.55 -10.82
N ARG A 345 -7.91 -34.88 -11.48
CA ARG A 345 -7.43 -33.56 -11.06
C ARG A 345 -8.52 -32.50 -11.20
N LEU A 346 -9.27 -32.50 -12.30
CA LEU A 346 -10.38 -31.58 -12.52
C LEU A 346 -11.48 -31.78 -11.45
N ALA A 347 -11.78 -33.02 -11.08
CA ALA A 347 -12.78 -33.31 -10.06
C ALA A 347 -12.45 -32.77 -8.65
N THR A 348 -11.16 -32.47 -8.38
CA THR A 348 -10.66 -31.90 -7.12
C THR A 348 -10.33 -30.41 -7.20
N THR A 349 -10.49 -29.80 -8.37
CA THR A 349 -10.20 -28.38 -8.61
C THR A 349 -11.52 -27.63 -8.83
N ASP A 350 -11.69 -26.48 -8.16
CA ASP A 350 -12.78 -25.60 -8.54
C ASP A 350 -12.48 -24.99 -9.91
N THR A 351 -13.21 -25.45 -10.92
CA THR A 351 -13.00 -25.04 -12.31
C THR A 351 -13.54 -23.65 -12.62
N HIS A 352 -14.32 -23.06 -11.69
CA HIS A 352 -14.82 -21.69 -11.80
C HIS A 352 -13.87 -20.65 -11.23
N ASP A 353 -12.84 -21.07 -10.49
CA ASP A 353 -11.79 -20.17 -10.04
C ASP A 353 -11.04 -19.52 -11.23
N TYR A 354 -10.39 -18.40 -10.97
CA TYR A 354 -9.50 -17.76 -11.93
C TYR A 354 -8.22 -18.56 -12.09
N ILE A 355 -7.96 -19.07 -13.29
CA ILE A 355 -6.86 -20.00 -13.53
C ILE A 355 -5.74 -19.35 -14.33
N CYS A 356 -4.53 -19.39 -13.78
CA CYS A 356 -3.28 -19.11 -14.47
C CYS A 356 -2.62 -20.46 -14.82
N ALA A 357 -2.70 -20.89 -16.07
CA ALA A 357 -2.15 -22.17 -16.53
C ALA A 357 -0.69 -22.02 -16.95
N VAL A 358 0.16 -22.96 -16.53
CA VAL A 358 1.56 -23.07 -16.93
C VAL A 358 1.79 -24.44 -17.52
N LEU A 359 1.85 -24.52 -18.85
CA LEU A 359 2.12 -25.79 -19.54
C LEU A 359 3.61 -26.11 -19.54
N THR A 360 3.91 -27.39 -19.28
CA THR A 360 5.29 -27.91 -19.31
C THR A 360 5.57 -28.76 -20.54
N ASP A 361 4.64 -28.82 -21.50
CA ASP A 361 4.84 -29.49 -22.78
C ASP A 361 5.99 -28.85 -23.55
N GLU A 362 6.93 -29.65 -24.06
CA GLU A 362 8.01 -29.13 -24.93
C GLU A 362 7.48 -28.54 -26.23
N ILE A 363 6.37 -29.09 -26.74
CA ILE A 363 5.63 -28.60 -27.89
C ILE A 363 4.14 -28.61 -27.51
N PRO A 364 3.59 -27.52 -26.95
CA PRO A 364 2.19 -27.47 -26.62
C PRO A 364 1.30 -27.65 -27.86
N PRO A 365 0.21 -28.44 -27.76
CA PRO A 365 -0.76 -28.55 -28.84
C PRO A 365 -1.32 -27.20 -29.26
N ALA A 366 -1.55 -27.00 -30.56
CA ALA A 366 -2.06 -25.71 -31.07
C ALA A 366 -3.46 -25.33 -30.53
N ASP A 367 -4.24 -26.31 -30.08
CA ASP A 367 -5.57 -26.14 -29.47
C ASP A 367 -5.54 -26.08 -27.93
N ALA A 368 -4.36 -26.03 -27.32
CA ALA A 368 -4.20 -26.07 -25.86
C ALA A 368 -5.05 -25.00 -25.14
N PHE A 369 -5.03 -23.75 -25.62
CA PHE A 369 -5.81 -22.67 -25.04
C PHE A 369 -7.33 -22.95 -25.08
N GLN A 370 -7.82 -23.48 -26.22
CA GLN A 370 -9.24 -23.78 -26.37
C GLN A 370 -9.68 -24.94 -25.46
N ARG A 371 -8.83 -25.98 -25.35
CA ARG A 371 -9.10 -27.13 -24.46
C ARG A 371 -9.07 -26.72 -22.99
N LEU A 372 -8.11 -25.89 -22.58
CA LEU A 372 -8.04 -25.36 -21.22
C LEU A 372 -9.25 -24.48 -20.93
N ARG A 373 -9.65 -23.59 -21.84
CA ARG A 373 -10.80 -22.70 -21.64
C ARG A 373 -12.12 -23.46 -21.59
N ALA A 374 -12.21 -24.60 -22.23
CA ALA A 374 -13.39 -25.48 -22.13
C ALA A 374 -13.51 -26.14 -20.75
N ALA A 375 -12.37 -26.44 -20.08
CA ALA A 375 -12.34 -26.99 -18.74
C ALA A 375 -12.38 -25.93 -17.65
N PHE A 376 -11.79 -24.75 -17.91
CA PHE A 376 -11.67 -23.61 -16.99
C PHE A 376 -12.27 -22.36 -17.67
N PRO A 377 -13.56 -22.09 -17.49
CA PRO A 377 -14.19 -20.92 -18.13
C PRO A 377 -13.52 -19.58 -17.78
N ASN A 378 -12.94 -19.48 -16.58
CA ASN A 378 -12.22 -18.32 -16.08
C ASN A 378 -10.68 -18.46 -16.24
N LEU A 379 -10.23 -19.06 -17.36
CA LEU A 379 -8.81 -19.09 -17.70
C LEU A 379 -8.29 -17.68 -17.94
N MET A 380 -7.51 -17.13 -17.02
CA MET A 380 -6.94 -15.78 -17.09
C MET A 380 -5.70 -15.68 -17.95
N SER A 381 -4.83 -16.66 -17.84
CA SER A 381 -3.56 -16.66 -18.59
C SER A 381 -3.11 -18.08 -18.90
N LEU A 382 -2.35 -18.19 -19.99
CA LEU A 382 -1.65 -19.39 -20.39
C LEU A 382 -0.19 -19.03 -20.67
N SER A 383 0.72 -19.63 -19.96
CA SER A 383 2.16 -19.54 -20.20
C SER A 383 2.75 -20.94 -20.43
N VAL A 384 3.94 -20.98 -21.01
CA VAL A 384 4.67 -22.23 -21.30
C VAL A 384 6.01 -22.16 -20.57
N ASP A 385 6.32 -23.19 -19.80
CA ASP A 385 7.57 -23.37 -19.08
C ASP A 385 8.27 -24.64 -19.62
N ASN A 386 8.93 -24.53 -20.76
CA ASN A 386 9.67 -25.60 -21.41
C ASN A 386 11.17 -25.24 -21.59
N THR A 387 11.93 -26.13 -22.19
CA THR A 387 13.37 -25.93 -22.39
C THR A 387 13.68 -24.65 -23.17
N ARG A 388 12.87 -24.32 -24.19
CA ARG A 388 13.04 -23.12 -25.02
C ARG A 388 12.76 -21.83 -24.20
N THR A 389 11.62 -21.74 -23.50
CA THR A 389 11.25 -20.54 -22.74
C THR A 389 12.20 -20.29 -21.58
N ARG A 390 12.73 -21.34 -20.93
CA ARG A 390 13.76 -21.20 -19.90
C ARG A 390 15.09 -20.70 -20.46
N HIS A 391 15.44 -21.12 -21.67
CA HIS A 391 16.64 -20.62 -22.31
C HIS A 391 16.50 -19.15 -22.71
N GLU A 392 15.34 -18.76 -23.27
CA GLU A 392 15.02 -17.37 -23.60
C GLU A 392 15.07 -16.49 -22.36
N ALA A 393 14.40 -16.86 -21.25
CA ALA A 393 14.42 -16.13 -20.00
C ALA A 393 15.85 -15.97 -19.43
N ARG A 394 16.68 -17.01 -19.53
CA ARG A 394 18.07 -16.95 -19.06
C ARG A 394 18.92 -16.00 -19.90
N LEU A 395 18.66 -15.91 -21.21
CA LEU A 395 19.34 -14.94 -22.08
C LEU A 395 18.92 -13.50 -21.71
N GLU A 396 17.63 -13.27 -21.49
CA GLU A 396 17.12 -11.97 -21.04
C GLU A 396 17.72 -11.55 -19.67
N GLU A 397 17.84 -12.47 -18.71
CA GLU A 397 18.51 -12.21 -17.43
C GLU A 397 19.98 -11.82 -17.62
N LEU A 398 20.71 -12.53 -18.49
CA LEU A 398 22.11 -12.22 -18.77
C LEU A 398 22.27 -10.88 -19.48
N GLU A 399 21.34 -10.52 -20.35
CA GLU A 399 21.31 -9.22 -21.02
C GLU A 399 21.01 -8.11 -20.03
N LEU A 400 20.03 -8.30 -19.11
CA LEU A 400 19.71 -7.36 -18.03
C LEU A 400 20.86 -7.21 -17.02
N GLU A 401 21.52 -8.31 -16.64
CA GLU A 401 22.72 -8.26 -15.79
C GLU A 401 23.89 -7.55 -16.50
N GLY A 402 24.00 -7.69 -17.81
CA GLY A 402 24.92 -6.93 -18.65
C GLY A 402 24.58 -5.44 -18.66
N GLN A 403 23.32 -5.10 -18.81
CA GLN A 403 22.82 -3.71 -18.84
C GLN A 403 22.85 -3.05 -17.45
N ALA A 404 22.63 -3.79 -16.36
CA ALA A 404 22.71 -3.26 -14.98
C ALA A 404 24.12 -2.77 -14.59
N LYS A 405 25.14 -3.05 -15.39
CA LYS A 405 26.51 -2.53 -15.24
C LYS A 405 26.75 -1.27 -16.07
N LEU A 406 25.81 -0.88 -16.92
CA LEU A 406 25.90 0.31 -17.75
C LEU A 406 25.40 1.53 -16.98
N SER A 407 26.07 2.67 -17.18
CA SER A 407 25.56 3.95 -16.72
C SER A 407 24.27 4.32 -17.46
N PRO A 408 23.45 5.24 -16.94
CA PRO A 408 22.24 5.73 -17.62
C PRO A 408 22.53 6.22 -19.05
N LEU A 409 23.69 6.83 -19.25
CA LEU A 409 24.11 7.31 -20.56
C LEU A 409 24.42 6.14 -21.51
N GLU A 410 25.16 5.12 -21.07
CA GLU A 410 25.48 3.93 -21.87
C GLU A 410 24.22 3.14 -22.23
N LEU A 411 23.24 3.07 -21.32
CA LEU A 411 21.93 2.48 -21.58
C LEU A 411 21.19 3.23 -22.70
N PHE A 412 21.21 4.58 -22.65
CA PHE A 412 20.59 5.42 -23.65
C PHE A 412 21.31 5.29 -25.01
N GLU A 413 22.65 5.26 -25.04
CA GLU A 413 23.43 5.07 -26.25
C GLU A 413 23.12 3.71 -26.91
N THR A 414 22.99 2.64 -26.10
CA THR A 414 22.61 1.30 -26.59
C THR A 414 21.19 1.30 -27.18
N PHE A 415 20.24 1.96 -26.49
CA PHE A 415 18.87 2.13 -27.00
C PHE A 415 18.83 2.92 -28.30
N TRP A 416 19.56 4.04 -28.38
CA TRP A 416 19.62 4.89 -29.56
C TRP A 416 20.17 4.13 -30.78
N GLU A 417 21.29 3.45 -30.59
CA GLU A 417 21.91 2.67 -31.68
C GLU A 417 20.97 1.55 -32.19
N GLY A 418 20.23 0.90 -31.28
CA GLY A 418 19.21 -0.08 -31.62
C GLY A 418 18.03 0.48 -32.42
N GLN A 419 17.62 1.74 -32.17
CA GLN A 419 16.49 2.40 -32.83
C GLN A 419 16.88 3.10 -34.14
N VAL A 420 18.03 3.75 -34.16
CA VAL A 420 18.48 4.62 -35.27
C VAL A 420 19.43 3.88 -36.22
N GLY A 421 20.06 2.80 -35.74
CA GLY A 421 21.05 2.02 -36.53
C GLY A 421 22.39 2.73 -36.68
N ALA A 422 22.65 3.80 -35.90
CA ALA A 422 23.89 4.55 -35.87
C ALA A 422 24.19 5.01 -34.43
N PRO A 423 25.47 5.09 -34.03
CA PRO A 423 25.84 5.60 -32.71
C PRO A 423 25.41 7.05 -32.52
N LEU A 424 25.19 7.43 -31.28
CA LEU A 424 24.86 8.81 -30.88
C LEU A 424 26.05 9.72 -31.20
N ASP A 425 25.80 10.83 -31.88
CA ASP A 425 26.88 11.77 -32.18
C ASP A 425 27.21 12.68 -30.97
N GLU A 426 28.33 13.42 -31.06
CA GLU A 426 28.82 14.22 -29.94
C GLU A 426 27.89 15.41 -29.60
N GLU A 427 27.13 15.93 -30.54
CA GLU A 427 26.22 17.06 -30.34
C GLU A 427 24.92 16.56 -29.62
N ASP A 428 24.36 15.47 -30.09
CA ASP A 428 23.21 14.81 -29.47
C ASP A 428 23.57 14.26 -28.09
N ARG A 429 24.77 13.71 -27.90
CA ARG A 429 25.28 13.25 -26.61
C ARG A 429 25.30 14.36 -25.56
N LYS A 430 25.69 15.57 -25.91
CA LYS A 430 25.65 16.73 -25.01
C LYS A 430 24.24 17.10 -24.61
N ILE A 431 23.28 17.03 -25.55
CA ILE A 431 21.86 17.29 -25.27
C ILE A 431 21.32 16.28 -24.27
N VAL A 432 21.65 15.01 -24.45
CA VAL A 432 21.23 13.92 -23.56
C VAL A 432 21.83 14.07 -22.17
N LEU A 433 23.11 14.39 -22.06
CA LEU A 433 23.78 14.66 -20.79
C LEU A 433 23.15 15.85 -20.05
N ASP A 434 22.92 16.96 -20.72
CA ASP A 434 22.23 18.13 -20.14
C ASP A 434 20.80 17.79 -19.68
N ALA A 435 20.09 16.94 -20.43
CA ALA A 435 18.78 16.46 -20.02
C ALA A 435 18.84 15.56 -18.80
N PHE A 436 19.81 14.66 -18.70
CA PHE A 436 20.00 13.77 -17.55
C PHE A 436 20.43 14.52 -16.29
N GLU A 437 21.32 15.51 -16.42
CA GLU A 437 21.69 16.41 -15.32
C GLU A 437 20.48 17.18 -14.79
N LYS A 438 19.65 17.73 -15.70
CA LYS A 438 18.41 18.43 -15.32
C LYS A 438 17.35 17.51 -14.70
N ALA A 439 17.30 16.26 -15.14
CA ALA A 439 16.42 15.24 -14.59
C ALA A 439 16.98 14.53 -13.34
N GLN A 440 18.22 14.85 -12.94
CA GLN A 440 18.95 14.22 -11.82
C GLN A 440 19.07 12.68 -11.95
N VAL A 441 19.35 12.20 -13.15
CA VAL A 441 19.53 10.78 -13.47
C VAL A 441 21.02 10.38 -13.44
N LEU A 442 21.93 11.35 -13.38
CA LEU A 442 23.38 11.16 -13.27
C LEU A 442 23.85 11.45 -11.86
#